data_524daf6c8c44ae15c0f4a3d1367a2f99
#
_entry.id   524daf6c8c44ae15c0f4a3d1367a2f99
#
_cell.length_a   1.000
_cell.length_b   1.000
_cell.length_c   1.000
_cell.angle_alpha   90.00
_cell.angle_beta   90.00
_cell.angle_gamma   90.00
#
_symmetry.space_group_name_H-M   'P 1'
#
loop_
_entity.id
_entity.type
_entity.pdbx_description
1 polymer ?
#
loop_
_entity_poly.entity_id
_entity_poly.type
_entity_poly.pdbx_seq_one_letter_code
_entity_poly.pdbx_strand_id
1 'polypeptide(L)'
;MIRIALTGAIGSGKSFISNLFGFPVFDADKSVANIYKKNKKIYLKLKNKLPKYFHKFPISKKELIRAILENKKNIKIISSIIHPAVRKDLKNFLRKYKKSKAVVLDIPLYLENKLNKKKDI
;
A
#
# COMPACT_ATOMS: atom_id res chain seq x y z
N MET A 1 -21.52 -0.24 -7.38
CA MET A 1 -20.78 0.10 -6.15
C MET A 1 -20.13 1.47 -6.31
N ILE A 2 -20.34 2.34 -5.33
CA ILE A 2 -19.73 3.66 -5.30
C ILE A 2 -18.38 3.55 -4.61
N ARG A 3 -17.34 4.13 -5.19
CA ARG A 3 -16.01 4.18 -4.60
C ARG A 3 -15.73 5.60 -4.11
N ILE A 4 -15.62 5.76 -2.81
CA ILE A 4 -15.37 7.06 -2.19
C ILE A 4 -13.88 7.17 -1.90
N ALA A 5 -13.18 8.01 -2.66
CA ALA A 5 -11.74 8.20 -2.47
C ALA A 5 -11.49 9.28 -1.41
N LEU A 6 -10.66 8.95 -0.43
CA LEU A 6 -10.17 9.91 0.53
C LEU A 6 -8.70 10.16 0.22
N THR A 7 -8.44 11.28 -0.41
CA THR A 7 -7.09 11.72 -0.72
C THR A 7 -6.84 13.02 0.01
N GLY A 8 -5.61 13.36 0.20
CA GLY A 8 -5.30 14.64 0.79
C GLY A 8 -4.39 14.53 1.99
N ALA A 9 -4.26 15.64 2.69
CA ALA A 9 -3.34 15.76 3.80
C ALA A 9 -3.64 14.73 4.88
N ILE A 10 -2.58 14.13 5.38
CA ILE A 10 -2.67 13.22 6.50
C ILE A 10 -3.12 14.03 7.71
N GLY A 11 -4.31 13.72 8.18
CA GLY A 11 -4.83 14.37 9.36
C GLY A 11 -5.68 13.40 10.13
N SER A 12 -5.82 13.63 11.42
CA SER A 12 -6.66 12.82 12.28
C SER A 12 -8.11 12.79 11.81
N GLY A 13 -8.58 13.84 11.12
CA GLY A 13 -9.92 13.92 10.59
C GLY A 13 -10.23 12.94 9.49
N LYS A 14 -9.21 12.47 8.76
CA LYS A 14 -9.38 11.54 7.65
C LYS A 14 -9.94 10.19 8.11
N SER A 15 -9.35 9.60 9.13
CA SER A 15 -9.85 8.33 9.68
C SER A 15 -11.23 8.49 10.29
N PHE A 16 -11.46 9.61 10.97
CA PHE A 16 -12.75 9.91 11.56
C PHE A 16 -13.85 9.98 10.51
N ILE A 17 -13.59 10.67 9.38
CA ILE A 17 -14.56 10.82 8.29
C ILE A 17 -14.87 9.46 7.67
N SER A 18 -13.86 8.63 7.41
CA SER A 18 -14.09 7.32 6.80
C SER A 18 -14.96 6.43 7.70
N ASN A 19 -14.79 6.53 9.02
CA ASN A 19 -15.59 5.75 9.96
C ASN A 19 -17.04 6.22 10.04
N LEU A 20 -17.29 7.50 9.77
CA LEU A 20 -18.66 8.05 9.82
C LEU A 20 -19.58 7.44 8.76
N PHE A 21 -19.04 7.03 7.63
CA PHE A 21 -19.85 6.48 6.55
C PHE A 21 -20.36 5.07 6.82
N GLY A 22 -19.75 4.35 7.75
CA GLY A 22 -20.15 2.97 8.04
C GLY A 22 -19.90 2.00 6.91
N PHE A 23 -19.16 2.39 5.88
CA PHE A 23 -18.82 1.54 4.75
C PHE A 23 -17.46 0.87 4.96
N PRO A 24 -17.22 -0.28 4.29
CA PRO A 24 -15.88 -0.88 4.33
C PRO A 24 -14.81 0.09 3.85
N VAL A 25 -13.67 0.09 4.52
CA VAL A 25 -12.55 1.00 4.23
C VAL A 25 -11.33 0.20 3.81
N PHE A 26 -10.75 0.54 2.66
CA PHE A 26 -9.43 0.06 2.27
C PHE A 26 -8.40 1.13 2.65
N ASP A 27 -7.52 0.80 3.58
CA ASP A 27 -6.44 1.69 4.01
C ASP A 27 -5.13 1.20 3.40
N ALA A 28 -4.63 1.95 2.42
CA ALA A 28 -3.42 1.56 1.70
C ALA A 28 -2.18 1.52 2.60
N ASP A 29 -2.09 2.41 3.58
CA ASP A 29 -0.97 2.41 4.51
C ASP A 29 -0.94 1.14 5.35
N LYS A 30 -2.10 0.66 5.78
CA LYS A 30 -2.19 -0.62 6.50
C LYS A 30 -1.85 -1.79 5.60
N SER A 31 -2.24 -1.73 4.32
CA SER A 31 -1.89 -2.76 3.35
C SER A 31 -0.37 -2.86 3.20
N VAL A 32 0.30 -1.72 3.04
CA VAL A 32 1.76 -1.67 2.94
C VAL A 32 2.42 -2.22 4.21
N ALA A 33 1.94 -1.81 5.37
CA ALA A 33 2.48 -2.29 6.65
C ALA A 33 2.34 -3.81 6.80
N ASN A 34 1.20 -4.36 6.40
CA ASN A 34 0.97 -5.80 6.44
C ASN A 34 1.86 -6.55 5.45
N ILE A 35 2.11 -5.98 4.26
CA ILE A 35 3.01 -6.57 3.28
C ILE A 35 4.42 -6.69 3.87
N TYR A 36 4.93 -5.62 4.48
CA TYR A 36 6.25 -5.66 5.11
C TYR A 36 6.32 -6.66 6.25
N LYS A 37 5.24 -6.83 7.00
CA LYS A 37 5.21 -7.69 8.18
C LYS A 37 5.02 -9.17 7.85
N LYS A 38 4.18 -9.48 6.85
CA LYS A 38 3.71 -10.85 6.62
C LYS A 38 4.03 -11.45 5.25
N ASN A 39 4.37 -10.64 4.26
CA ASN A 39 4.54 -11.13 2.89
C ASN A 39 5.99 -11.54 2.62
N LYS A 40 6.28 -12.82 2.80
CA LYS A 40 7.62 -13.35 2.58
C LYS A 40 8.06 -13.28 1.11
N LYS A 41 7.13 -13.43 0.18
CA LYS A 41 7.46 -13.33 -1.25
C LYS A 41 8.00 -11.95 -1.60
N ILE A 42 7.40 -10.91 -1.05
CA ILE A 42 7.87 -9.54 -1.26
C ILE A 42 9.24 -9.35 -0.63
N TYR A 43 9.43 -9.86 0.59
CA TYR A 43 10.74 -9.84 1.23
C TYR A 43 11.81 -10.47 0.35
N LEU A 44 11.53 -11.64 -0.22
CA LEU A 44 12.49 -12.34 -1.08
C LEU A 44 12.81 -11.54 -2.34
N LYS A 45 11.82 -10.86 -2.93
CA LYS A 45 12.03 -9.99 -4.08
C LYS A 45 12.91 -8.80 -3.72
N LEU A 46 12.66 -8.17 -2.58
CA LEU A 46 13.47 -7.06 -2.10
C LEU A 46 14.90 -7.50 -1.83
N LYS A 47 15.06 -8.64 -1.17
CA LYS A 47 16.38 -9.20 -0.89
C LYS A 47 17.14 -9.52 -2.17
N ASN A 48 16.45 -10.05 -3.16
CA ASN A 48 17.06 -10.38 -4.45
C ASN A 48 17.55 -9.13 -5.20
N LYS A 49 16.76 -8.05 -5.19
CA LYS A 49 17.10 -6.82 -5.88
C LYS A 49 18.03 -5.91 -5.09
N LEU A 50 17.91 -5.92 -3.78
CA LEU A 50 18.67 -5.05 -2.88
C LEU A 50 19.28 -5.87 -1.73
N PRO A 51 20.15 -6.85 -2.04
CA PRO A 51 20.67 -7.77 -1.02
C PRO A 51 21.51 -7.09 0.07
N LYS A 52 22.04 -5.91 -0.24
CA LYS A 52 22.85 -5.16 0.72
C LYS A 52 22.03 -4.68 1.91
N TYR A 53 20.72 -4.49 1.75
CA TYR A 53 19.90 -3.84 2.77
C TYR A 53 18.94 -4.78 3.49
N PHE A 54 18.45 -5.83 2.81
CA PHE A 54 17.39 -6.68 3.36
C PHE A 54 17.95 -8.02 3.79
N HIS A 55 18.05 -8.22 5.11
CA HIS A 55 18.70 -9.40 5.70
C HIS A 55 17.77 -10.28 6.51
N LYS A 56 16.69 -9.74 7.03
CA LYS A 56 15.76 -10.45 7.91
C LYS A 56 14.31 -10.24 7.52
N PHE A 57 13.53 -11.29 7.71
CA PHE A 57 12.07 -11.19 7.62
C PHE A 57 11.51 -11.22 9.06
N PRO A 58 10.55 -10.37 9.40
CA PRO A 58 9.85 -9.39 8.56
C PRO A 58 10.71 -8.19 8.17
N ILE A 59 10.26 -7.49 7.13
CA ILE A 59 10.99 -6.33 6.61
C ILE A 59 11.02 -5.24 7.67
N SER A 60 12.21 -4.77 8.02
CA SER A 60 12.33 -3.75 9.04
C SER A 60 12.29 -2.36 8.44
N LYS A 61 11.70 -1.44 9.18
CA LYS A 61 11.64 -0.04 8.80
C LYS A 61 13.03 0.57 8.68
N LYS A 62 13.96 0.13 9.53
CA LYS A 62 15.36 0.61 9.50
C LYS A 62 16.04 0.24 8.19
N GLU A 63 15.84 -0.99 7.73
CA GLU A 63 16.43 -1.45 6.47
C GLU A 63 15.86 -0.67 5.27
N LEU A 64 14.56 -0.40 5.28
CA LEU A 64 13.93 0.40 4.25
C LEU A 64 14.49 1.83 4.21
N ILE A 65 14.57 2.48 5.35
CA ILE A 65 15.08 3.83 5.46
C ILE A 65 16.53 3.89 5.00
N ARG A 66 17.35 2.93 5.42
CA ARG A 66 18.74 2.87 5.02
C ARG A 66 18.90 2.74 3.50
N ALA A 67 18.10 1.86 2.88
CA ALA A 67 18.15 1.68 1.44
C ALA A 67 17.79 2.97 0.70
N ILE A 68 16.76 3.66 1.14
CA ILE A 68 16.29 4.89 0.51
C ILE A 68 17.30 6.02 0.67
N LEU A 69 17.90 6.16 1.87
CA LEU A 69 18.85 7.22 2.14
C LEU A 69 20.16 7.04 1.40
N GLU A 70 20.62 5.81 1.21
CA GLU A 70 21.89 5.58 0.52
C GLU A 70 21.80 5.81 -0.99
N ASN A 71 20.64 5.52 -1.60
CA ASN A 71 20.47 5.71 -3.04
C ASN A 71 19.01 5.95 -3.37
N LYS A 72 18.70 7.13 -3.89
CA LYS A 72 17.32 7.49 -4.27
C LYS A 72 16.70 6.55 -5.31
N LYS A 73 17.52 5.91 -6.13
CA LYS A 73 17.04 4.94 -7.11
C LYS A 73 16.36 3.74 -6.45
N ASN A 74 16.71 3.46 -5.20
CA ASN A 74 16.12 2.36 -4.45
C ASN A 74 14.62 2.58 -4.19
N ILE A 75 14.18 3.83 -4.14
CA ILE A 75 12.75 4.15 -4.01
C ILE A 75 11.95 3.52 -5.16
N LYS A 76 12.43 3.67 -6.40
CA LYS A 76 11.75 3.11 -7.56
C LYS A 76 11.75 1.59 -7.54
N ILE A 77 12.85 0.98 -7.13
CA ILE A 77 12.97 -0.47 -7.05
C ILE A 77 11.98 -1.01 -6.00
N ILE A 78 11.99 -0.43 -4.81
CA ILE A 78 11.09 -0.83 -3.73
C ILE A 78 9.64 -0.65 -4.16
N SER A 79 9.31 0.52 -4.73
CA SER A 79 7.94 0.81 -5.18
C SER A 79 7.47 -0.17 -6.25
N SER A 80 8.32 -0.51 -7.21
CA SER A 80 7.96 -1.46 -8.28
C SER A 80 7.64 -2.85 -7.74
N ILE A 81 8.21 -3.21 -6.60
CA ILE A 81 7.96 -4.49 -5.95
C ILE A 81 6.70 -4.43 -5.09
N ILE A 82 6.52 -3.33 -4.35
CA ILE A 82 5.42 -3.20 -3.39
C ILE A 82 4.07 -2.90 -4.06
N HIS A 83 4.04 -2.02 -5.07
CA HIS A 83 2.78 -1.57 -5.67
C HIS A 83 1.91 -2.70 -6.24
N PRO A 84 2.46 -3.71 -6.93
CA PRO A 84 1.63 -4.83 -7.38
C PRO A 84 0.95 -5.58 -6.24
N ALA A 85 1.62 -5.70 -5.08
CA ALA A 85 1.04 -6.35 -3.92
C ALA A 85 -0.10 -5.52 -3.33
N VAL A 86 0.05 -4.20 -3.28
CA VAL A 86 -1.02 -3.30 -2.82
C VAL A 86 -2.21 -3.36 -3.78
N ARG A 87 -1.96 -3.36 -5.09
CA ARG A 87 -3.04 -3.49 -6.08
C ARG A 87 -3.81 -4.79 -5.91
N LYS A 88 -3.10 -5.87 -5.62
CA LYS A 88 -3.73 -7.16 -5.37
C LYS A 88 -4.62 -7.11 -4.13
N ASP A 89 -4.14 -6.49 -3.07
CA ASP A 89 -4.92 -6.30 -1.85
C ASP A 89 -6.18 -5.48 -2.13
N LEU A 90 -6.05 -4.41 -2.92
CA LEU A 90 -7.19 -3.58 -3.30
C LEU A 90 -8.20 -4.37 -4.12
N LYS A 91 -7.75 -5.15 -5.08
CA LYS A 91 -8.65 -6.00 -5.87
C LYS A 91 -9.39 -7.01 -4.99
N ASN A 92 -8.69 -7.62 -4.05
CA ASN A 92 -9.30 -8.56 -3.13
C ASN A 92 -10.33 -7.89 -2.24
N PHE A 93 -10.03 -6.67 -1.78
CA PHE A 93 -10.95 -5.87 -0.99
C PHE A 93 -12.22 -5.55 -1.79
N LEU A 94 -12.07 -5.07 -3.02
CA LEU A 94 -13.22 -4.73 -3.86
C LEU A 94 -14.07 -5.95 -4.18
N ARG A 95 -13.44 -7.10 -4.38
CA ARG A 95 -14.16 -8.35 -4.62
C ARG A 95 -14.93 -8.79 -3.37
N LYS A 96 -14.31 -8.68 -2.21
CA LYS A 96 -14.92 -9.06 -0.94
C LYS A 96 -16.19 -8.24 -0.65
N TYR A 97 -16.16 -6.96 -0.99
CA TYR A 97 -17.26 -6.03 -0.69
C TYR A 97 -18.06 -5.63 -1.91
N LYS A 98 -18.07 -6.46 -2.96
CA LYS A 98 -18.75 -6.14 -4.22
C LYS A 98 -20.24 -5.90 -4.06
N LYS A 99 -20.86 -6.44 -3.03
CA LYS A 99 -22.29 -6.24 -2.75
C LYS A 99 -22.57 -5.02 -1.89
N SER A 100 -21.56 -4.35 -1.40
CA SER A 100 -21.74 -3.12 -0.63
C SER A 100 -22.18 -1.99 -1.56
N LYS A 101 -23.01 -1.08 -1.06
CA LYS A 101 -23.44 0.10 -1.83
C LYS A 101 -22.26 1.02 -2.12
N ALA A 102 -21.30 1.09 -1.20
CA ALA A 102 -20.13 1.92 -1.33
C ALA A 102 -18.97 1.33 -0.56
N VAL A 103 -17.77 1.71 -0.95
CA VAL A 103 -16.53 1.43 -0.21
C VAL A 103 -15.73 2.71 -0.14
N VAL A 104 -14.91 2.83 0.90
CA VAL A 104 -14.03 3.97 1.10
C VAL A 104 -12.61 3.54 0.76
N LEU A 105 -11.95 4.30 -0.10
CA LEU A 105 -10.56 4.03 -0.50
C LEU A 105 -9.68 5.12 0.07
N ASP A 106 -8.96 4.78 1.14
CA ASP A 106 -8.04 5.68 1.81
C ASP A 106 -6.64 5.43 1.27
N ILE A 107 -6.30 6.14 0.19
CA ILE A 107 -5.06 5.95 -0.55
C ILE A 107 -4.35 7.30 -0.68
N PRO A 108 -3.09 7.41 -0.22
CA PRO A 108 -2.33 8.65 -0.41
C PRO A 108 -2.19 9.01 -1.89
N LEU A 109 -2.14 10.31 -2.20
CA LEU A 109 -2.06 10.80 -3.59
C LEU A 109 -0.90 10.19 -4.38
N TYR A 110 0.27 10.09 -3.75
CA TYR A 110 1.45 9.54 -4.43
C TYR A 110 1.26 8.09 -4.85
N LEU A 111 0.46 7.35 -4.11
CA LEU A 111 0.18 5.94 -4.38
C LEU A 111 -0.99 5.79 -5.34
N GLU A 112 -1.99 6.66 -5.24
CA GLU A 112 -3.18 6.64 -6.08
C GLU A 112 -2.84 6.67 -7.56
N ASN A 113 -2.00 7.61 -7.97
CA ASN A 113 -1.61 7.73 -9.37
C ASN A 113 -0.96 6.45 -9.90
N LYS A 114 -0.14 5.80 -9.07
CA LYS A 114 0.54 4.57 -9.47
C LYS A 114 -0.39 3.38 -9.56
N LEU A 115 -1.39 3.31 -8.68
CA LEU A 115 -2.37 2.23 -8.70
C LEU A 115 -3.33 2.38 -9.88
N ASN A 116 -3.76 3.58 -10.19
CA ASN A 116 -4.71 3.85 -11.27
C ASN A 116 -4.07 3.74 -12.65
N LYS A 117 -2.78 3.97 -12.75
CA LYS A 117 -2.06 3.98 -14.03
C LYS A 117 -2.25 2.72 -14.85
N LYS A 118 -2.45 1.59 -14.20
CA LYS A 118 -2.64 0.30 -14.88
C LYS A 118 -4.11 -0.07 -15.09
N LYS A 119 -5.02 0.80 -14.70
CA LYS A 119 -6.46 0.60 -14.86
C LYS A 119 -6.97 -0.73 -14.28
N ASP A 120 -6.32 -1.21 -13.24
CA ASP A 120 -6.68 -2.46 -12.58
C ASP A 120 -7.72 -2.28 -11.48
N ILE A 121 -8.14 -1.07 -11.28
CA ILE A 121 -8.97 -0.68 -10.15
C ILE A 121 -10.31 -0.17 -10.62
#